data_26f6acdba264e6affbcc9b4b05974667
#
_entry.id   26f6acdba264e6affbcc9b4b05974667
#
_cell.length_a   1.000
_cell.length_b   1.000
_cell.length_c   1.000
_cell.angle_alpha   90.00
_cell.angle_beta   90.00
_cell.angle_gamma   90.00
#
_symmetry.space_group_name_H-M   'P 1'
#
loop_
_entity.id
_entity.type
_entity.pdbx_description
1 polymer ?
#
loop_
_entity_poly.entity_id
_entity_poly.type
_entity_poly.pdbx_seq_one_letter_code
_entity_poly.pdbx_strand_id
1 'polypeptide(L)'
;GTSILNPCKPFVDLWSRLSAHFPGYRLNIVPFEDEHTTILQEISALGEKFDFLVGVCDSAKWLLHCHFLQLGTYRKCVAVRTGHPLASKERLTISNLYGQNLMMVPRGDSAINDKIHHDLEVCHPQIHIIDTPQYYDMSVFNHCAQTDDVLLTIECWRDVHPLLVTIPVDWDYTIPYGILYDVHPPEDVMELIELVKAQMQQ
;
A
#
# COMPACT_ATOMS: atom_id res chain seq x y z
N GLY A 1 -13.83 4.03 2.41
CA GLY A 1 -12.85 4.29 3.49
C GLY A 1 -11.56 4.92 2.95
N THR A 2 -10.91 5.72 3.76
CA THR A 2 -9.62 6.34 3.48
C THR A 2 -8.79 6.48 4.75
N SER A 3 -7.47 6.39 4.61
CA SER A 3 -6.51 6.64 5.68
C SER A 3 -5.23 7.26 5.11
N ILE A 4 -4.25 7.56 5.96
CA ILE A 4 -2.95 8.10 5.51
C ILE A 4 -2.22 7.09 4.62
N LEU A 5 -2.23 5.80 4.97
CA LEU A 5 -1.57 4.75 4.21
C LEU A 5 -2.44 4.18 3.07
N ASN A 6 -3.76 4.44 3.11
CA ASN A 6 -4.72 3.99 2.11
C ASN A 6 -5.48 5.19 1.52
N PRO A 7 -4.82 6.07 0.75
CA PRO A 7 -5.43 7.28 0.21
C PRO A 7 -6.46 6.93 -0.88
N CYS A 8 -7.68 7.47 -0.77
CA CYS A 8 -8.76 7.22 -1.72
C CYS A 8 -8.67 8.04 -3.02
N LYS A 9 -7.66 8.91 -3.18
CA LYS A 9 -7.53 9.80 -4.36
C LYS A 9 -7.66 9.06 -5.70
N PRO A 10 -7.03 7.90 -5.94
CA PRO A 10 -7.18 7.19 -7.21
C PRO A 10 -8.64 6.81 -7.52
N PHE A 11 -9.42 6.47 -6.49
CA PHE A 11 -10.84 6.18 -6.63
C PHE A 11 -11.66 7.46 -6.86
N VAL A 12 -11.35 8.57 -6.18
CA VAL A 12 -12.01 9.87 -6.40
C VAL A 12 -11.83 10.33 -7.85
N ASP A 13 -10.62 10.21 -8.38
CA ASP A 13 -10.31 10.53 -9.77
C ASP A 13 -11.08 9.62 -10.76
N LEU A 14 -11.26 8.35 -10.44
CA LEU A 14 -12.09 7.41 -11.19
C LEU A 14 -13.58 7.78 -11.08
N TRP A 15 -14.08 8.02 -9.87
CA TRP A 15 -15.46 8.41 -9.60
C TRP A 15 -15.88 9.65 -10.37
N SER A 16 -15.00 10.65 -10.48
CA SER A 16 -15.31 11.88 -11.23
C SER A 16 -15.68 11.63 -12.70
N ARG A 17 -15.19 10.52 -13.27
CA ARG A 17 -15.50 10.07 -14.65
C ARG A 17 -16.74 9.17 -14.73
N LEU A 18 -17.03 8.43 -13.65
CA LEU A 18 -18.11 7.46 -13.61
C LEU A 18 -19.42 8.01 -13.07
N SER A 19 -19.38 9.08 -12.27
CA SER A 19 -20.53 9.61 -11.52
C SER A 19 -21.74 9.96 -12.40
N ALA A 20 -21.52 10.30 -13.67
CA ALA A 20 -22.61 10.55 -14.62
C ALA A 20 -23.51 9.33 -14.87
N HIS A 21 -23.00 8.11 -14.67
CA HIS A 21 -23.75 6.85 -14.81
C HIS A 21 -24.57 6.53 -13.54
N PHE A 22 -24.31 7.24 -12.43
CA PHE A 22 -24.94 7.03 -11.12
C PHE A 22 -25.57 8.31 -10.58
N PRO A 23 -26.61 8.88 -11.23
CA PRO A 23 -27.16 10.21 -10.87
C PRO A 23 -27.78 10.27 -9.48
N GLY A 24 -28.09 9.12 -8.85
CA GLY A 24 -28.65 9.03 -7.50
C GLY A 24 -27.61 8.79 -6.39
N TYR A 25 -26.34 8.57 -6.74
CA TYR A 25 -25.31 8.19 -5.80
C TYR A 25 -24.43 9.37 -5.40
N ARG A 26 -23.97 9.35 -4.16
CA ARG A 26 -23.04 10.35 -3.63
C ARG A 26 -21.82 9.66 -3.06
N LEU A 27 -20.62 10.17 -3.38
CA LEU A 27 -19.38 9.71 -2.78
C LEU A 27 -19.22 10.36 -1.40
N ASN A 28 -19.20 9.53 -0.35
CA ASN A 28 -18.84 9.93 1.00
C ASN A 28 -17.46 9.36 1.35
N ILE A 29 -16.55 10.22 1.81
CA ILE A 29 -15.21 9.81 2.23
C ILE A 29 -15.22 9.66 3.75
N VAL A 30 -14.96 8.44 4.24
CA VAL A 30 -14.98 8.09 5.66
C VAL A 30 -13.56 7.74 6.10
N PRO A 31 -12.97 8.47 7.06
CA PRO A 31 -11.64 8.17 7.56
C PRO A 31 -11.64 6.93 8.47
N PHE A 32 -10.52 6.22 8.49
CA PHE A 32 -10.21 5.17 9.46
C PHE A 32 -8.73 5.25 9.86
N GLU A 33 -8.37 4.57 10.96
CA GLU A 33 -7.01 4.58 11.50
C GLU A 33 -6.20 3.38 10.94
N ASP A 34 -4.97 3.65 10.50
CA ASP A 34 -4.01 2.63 10.05
C ASP A 34 -3.28 2.06 11.27
N GLU A 35 -3.94 1.24 12.07
CA GLU A 35 -3.31 0.54 13.18
C GLU A 35 -3.04 -0.91 12.82
N HIS A 36 -1.79 -1.37 12.96
CA HIS A 36 -1.40 -2.74 12.64
C HIS A 36 -2.16 -3.81 13.45
N THR A 37 -2.70 -3.45 14.62
CA THR A 37 -3.48 -4.35 15.49
C THR A 37 -4.96 -4.43 15.11
N THR A 38 -5.51 -3.42 14.45
CA THR A 38 -6.97 -3.29 14.18
C THR A 38 -7.32 -3.30 12.70
N ILE A 39 -6.36 -3.21 11.79
CA ILE A 39 -6.61 -3.13 10.34
C ILE A 39 -7.47 -4.30 9.80
N LEU A 40 -7.31 -5.51 10.35
CA LEU A 40 -8.15 -6.64 9.95
C LEU A 40 -9.61 -6.46 10.36
N GLN A 41 -9.89 -5.72 11.44
CA GLN A 41 -11.25 -5.38 11.84
C GLN A 41 -11.87 -4.37 10.88
N GLU A 42 -11.09 -3.39 10.42
CA GLU A 42 -11.53 -2.43 9.39
C GLU A 42 -11.86 -3.13 8.07
N ILE A 43 -11.02 -4.08 7.64
CA ILE A 43 -11.27 -4.91 6.44
C ILE A 43 -12.52 -5.77 6.63
N SER A 44 -12.71 -6.37 7.80
CA SER A 44 -13.89 -7.20 8.10
C SER A 44 -15.18 -6.39 8.25
N ALA A 45 -15.11 -5.07 8.43
CA ALA A 45 -16.24 -4.15 8.50
C ALA A 45 -16.68 -3.59 7.13
N LEU A 46 -16.09 -4.09 6.03
CA LEU A 46 -16.56 -3.80 4.68
C LEU A 46 -18.01 -4.29 4.51
N GLY A 47 -18.84 -3.49 3.86
CA GLY A 47 -20.27 -3.72 3.76
C GLY A 47 -21.10 -3.17 4.92
N GLU A 48 -20.51 -2.92 6.10
CA GLU A 48 -21.17 -2.32 7.25
C GLU A 48 -20.74 -0.87 7.48
N LYS A 49 -19.43 -0.63 7.56
CA LYS A 49 -18.83 0.68 7.82
C LYS A 49 -18.48 1.44 6.53
N PHE A 50 -18.07 0.71 5.50
CA PHE A 50 -17.68 1.23 4.20
C PHE A 50 -18.22 0.33 3.09
N ASP A 51 -18.72 0.90 2.00
CA ASP A 51 -18.99 0.15 0.78
C ASP A 51 -17.69 -0.31 0.11
N PHE A 52 -16.66 0.55 0.19
CA PHE A 52 -15.34 0.33 -0.41
C PHE A 52 -14.23 0.85 0.49
N LEU A 53 -13.09 0.17 0.42
CA LEU A 53 -11.81 0.69 0.85
C LEU A 53 -10.87 0.71 -0.35
N VAL A 54 -10.14 1.79 -0.55
CA VAL A 54 -9.13 1.90 -1.60
C VAL A 54 -7.77 1.81 -0.96
N GLY A 55 -6.95 0.87 -1.44
CA GLY A 55 -5.64 0.66 -0.85
C GLY A 55 -4.78 -0.32 -1.64
N VAL A 56 -3.59 -0.53 -1.13
CA VAL A 56 -2.71 -1.60 -1.62
C VAL A 56 -3.12 -2.92 -0.98
N CYS A 57 -3.20 -3.98 -1.78
CA CYS A 57 -3.55 -5.29 -1.28
C CYS A 57 -2.76 -6.39 -2.00
N ASP A 58 -1.89 -7.04 -1.24
CA ASP A 58 -1.23 -8.31 -1.57
C ASP A 58 -1.23 -9.23 -0.33
N SER A 59 -2.09 -8.94 0.64
CA SER A 59 -2.24 -9.70 1.87
C SER A 59 -3.20 -10.87 1.67
N ALA A 60 -2.71 -12.09 1.81
CA ALA A 60 -3.54 -13.29 1.78
C ALA A 60 -4.59 -13.28 2.92
N LYS A 61 -4.24 -12.71 4.08
CA LYS A 61 -5.16 -12.61 5.23
C LYS A 61 -6.31 -11.65 4.95
N TRP A 62 -6.05 -10.51 4.30
CA TRP A 62 -7.11 -9.57 3.93
C TRP A 62 -8.09 -10.20 2.94
N LEU A 63 -7.57 -10.94 1.94
CA LEU A 63 -8.37 -11.59 0.90
C LEU A 63 -9.24 -12.76 1.41
N LEU A 64 -9.10 -13.15 2.68
CA LEU A 64 -10.06 -14.05 3.35
C LEU A 64 -11.36 -13.32 3.76
N HIS A 65 -11.32 -11.98 3.85
CA HIS A 65 -12.41 -11.16 4.38
C HIS A 65 -13.00 -10.19 3.37
N CYS A 66 -12.41 -10.04 2.19
CA CYS A 66 -12.88 -9.12 1.17
C CYS A 66 -12.57 -9.61 -0.26
N HIS A 67 -13.28 -9.06 -1.22
CA HIS A 67 -12.89 -9.10 -2.63
C HIS A 67 -11.99 -7.93 -2.96
N PHE A 68 -11.16 -8.10 -4.00
CA PHE A 68 -10.24 -7.07 -4.46
C PHE A 68 -10.34 -6.89 -5.98
N LEU A 69 -10.65 -5.67 -6.42
CA LEU A 69 -10.56 -5.26 -7.81
C LEU A 69 -9.30 -4.41 -8.00
N GLN A 70 -8.29 -4.97 -8.64
CA GLN A 70 -7.06 -4.24 -8.95
C GLN A 70 -7.32 -3.11 -9.94
N LEU A 71 -6.89 -1.89 -9.61
CA LEU A 71 -6.92 -0.71 -10.48
C LEU A 71 -5.57 -0.41 -11.14
N GLY A 72 -4.48 -0.86 -10.53
CA GLY A 72 -3.12 -0.63 -11.01
C GLY A 72 -2.08 -1.18 -10.05
N THR A 73 -0.86 -0.68 -10.17
CA THR A 73 0.26 -1.05 -9.31
C THR A 73 1.03 0.19 -8.86
N TYR A 74 1.61 0.13 -7.66
CA TYR A 74 2.61 1.09 -7.18
C TYR A 74 3.99 0.44 -7.16
N ARG A 75 5.02 1.22 -7.47
CA ARG A 75 6.41 0.77 -7.34
C ARG A 75 6.82 0.64 -5.89
N LYS A 76 7.56 -0.41 -5.56
CA LYS A 76 8.30 -0.50 -4.30
C LYS A 76 9.46 0.47 -4.34
N CYS A 77 9.58 1.26 -3.29
CA CYS A 77 10.62 2.25 -3.07
C CYS A 77 11.27 2.00 -1.71
N VAL A 78 12.24 2.82 -1.35
CA VAL A 78 12.72 2.89 0.02
C VAL A 78 12.53 4.30 0.57
N ALA A 79 12.37 4.41 1.89
CA ALA A 79 12.37 5.69 2.59
C ALA A 79 13.50 5.71 3.61
N VAL A 80 14.09 6.89 3.78
CA VAL A 80 15.14 7.16 4.77
C VAL A 80 14.88 8.52 5.42
N ARG A 81 15.38 8.75 6.65
CA ARG A 81 15.29 10.06 7.27
C ARG A 81 15.99 11.15 6.44
N THR A 82 15.56 12.39 6.53
CA THR A 82 16.08 13.53 5.74
C THR A 82 17.57 13.76 5.84
N GLY A 83 18.20 13.40 6.98
CA GLY A 83 19.65 13.51 7.19
C GLY A 83 20.46 12.26 6.84
N HIS A 84 19.83 11.22 6.27
CA HIS A 84 20.52 9.99 5.88
C HIS A 84 21.41 10.22 4.65
N PRO A 85 22.60 9.56 4.54
CA PRO A 85 23.47 9.72 3.36
C PRO A 85 22.81 9.42 2.01
N LEU A 86 21.83 8.52 1.98
CA LEU A 86 21.09 8.20 0.75
C LEU A 86 20.04 9.25 0.39
N ALA A 87 19.61 10.13 1.31
CA ALA A 87 18.53 11.09 1.09
C ALA A 87 18.77 12.09 -0.05
N SER A 88 20.05 12.35 -0.38
CA SER A 88 20.44 13.24 -1.48
C SER A 88 20.38 12.61 -2.88
N LYS A 89 20.09 11.31 -2.98
CA LYS A 89 20.04 10.60 -4.25
C LYS A 89 18.62 10.62 -4.83
N GLU A 90 18.50 10.91 -6.11
CA GLU A 90 17.23 10.88 -6.84
C GLU A 90 16.74 9.44 -7.12
N ARG A 91 17.69 8.48 -7.22
CA ARG A 91 17.46 7.06 -7.48
C ARG A 91 18.58 6.24 -6.86
N LEU A 92 18.25 5.05 -6.38
CA LEU A 92 19.21 4.09 -5.84
C LEU A 92 19.37 2.89 -6.79
N THR A 93 20.59 2.38 -6.87
CA THR A 93 20.82 1.00 -7.28
C THR A 93 20.73 0.09 -6.07
N ILE A 94 20.52 -1.20 -6.28
CA ILE A 94 20.44 -2.18 -5.18
C ILE A 94 21.72 -2.20 -4.33
N SER A 95 22.90 -1.96 -4.96
CA SER A 95 24.20 -1.89 -4.27
C SER A 95 24.33 -0.69 -3.32
N ASN A 96 23.51 0.35 -3.47
CA ASN A 96 23.46 1.44 -2.49
C ASN A 96 22.88 1.02 -1.15
N LEU A 97 22.17 -0.11 -1.12
CA LEU A 97 21.57 -0.68 0.10
C LEU A 97 22.51 -1.67 0.81
N TYR A 98 23.69 -1.97 0.25
CA TYR A 98 24.64 -2.88 0.90
C TYR A 98 25.15 -2.28 2.22
N GLY A 99 25.14 -3.09 3.25
CA GLY A 99 25.48 -2.68 4.63
C GLY A 99 24.38 -1.90 5.34
N GLN A 100 23.22 -1.67 4.70
CA GLN A 100 22.07 -1.03 5.32
C GLN A 100 21.16 -2.06 6.00
N ASN A 101 20.47 -1.62 7.03
CA ASN A 101 19.33 -2.32 7.61
C ASN A 101 18.09 -1.95 6.81
N LEU A 102 17.42 -2.93 6.20
CA LEU A 102 16.18 -2.74 5.47
C LEU A 102 15.01 -3.25 6.29
N MET A 103 14.21 -2.34 6.80
CA MET A 103 12.96 -2.63 7.51
C MET A 103 11.87 -3.00 6.51
N MET A 104 11.21 -4.14 6.69
CA MET A 104 10.07 -4.55 5.88
C MET A 104 9.18 -5.54 6.64
N VAL A 105 7.95 -5.75 6.17
CA VAL A 105 7.02 -6.71 6.78
C VAL A 105 7.58 -8.13 6.73
N PRO A 106 7.32 -8.96 7.75
CA PRO A 106 7.76 -10.35 7.77
C PRO A 106 7.11 -11.18 6.67
N ARG A 107 7.66 -12.36 6.41
CA ARG A 107 7.14 -13.32 5.43
C ARG A 107 5.79 -13.92 5.82
N GLY A 108 5.10 -14.48 4.82
CA GLY A 108 3.98 -15.39 5.01
C GLY A 108 2.60 -14.78 4.81
N ASP A 109 2.51 -13.55 4.26
CA ASP A 109 1.23 -12.93 3.97
C ASP A 109 1.16 -12.26 2.58
N SER A 110 2.28 -11.70 2.09
CA SER A 110 2.37 -11.02 0.81
C SER A 110 3.35 -11.74 -0.11
N ALA A 111 2.88 -12.26 -1.24
CA ALA A 111 3.71 -12.95 -2.21
C ALA A 111 4.84 -12.05 -2.75
N ILE A 112 4.58 -10.73 -2.93
CA ILE A 112 5.55 -9.76 -3.41
C ILE A 112 6.61 -9.50 -2.35
N ASN A 113 6.23 -9.30 -1.09
CA ASN A 113 7.19 -9.10 -0.01
C ASN A 113 8.01 -10.38 0.25
N ASP A 114 7.38 -11.55 0.18
CA ASP A 114 8.08 -12.84 0.30
C ASP A 114 9.12 -13.03 -0.81
N LYS A 115 8.77 -12.62 -2.05
CA LYS A 115 9.72 -12.62 -3.17
C LYS A 115 10.88 -11.66 -2.92
N ILE A 116 10.62 -10.43 -2.44
CA ILE A 116 11.69 -9.46 -2.13
C ILE A 116 12.62 -10.02 -1.06
N HIS A 117 12.08 -10.58 0.03
CA HIS A 117 12.88 -11.27 1.06
C HIS A 117 13.79 -12.33 0.45
N HIS A 118 13.22 -13.22 -0.38
CA HIS A 118 13.98 -14.31 -1.00
C HIS A 118 15.09 -13.78 -1.89
N ASP A 119 14.77 -12.85 -2.79
CA ASP A 119 15.74 -12.31 -3.76
C ASP A 119 16.89 -11.57 -3.05
N LEU A 120 16.57 -10.79 -2.00
CA LEU A 120 17.59 -10.07 -1.22
C LEU A 120 18.48 -11.04 -0.45
N GLU A 121 17.94 -12.05 0.23
CA GLU A 121 18.73 -13.03 0.99
C GLU A 121 19.65 -13.86 0.09
N VAL A 122 19.17 -14.24 -1.10
CA VAL A 122 19.94 -15.10 -2.03
C VAL A 122 20.94 -14.30 -2.85
N CYS A 123 20.51 -13.16 -3.42
CA CYS A 123 21.32 -12.42 -4.37
C CYS A 123 22.07 -11.22 -3.76
N HIS A 124 21.60 -10.70 -2.62
CA HIS A 124 22.12 -9.48 -2.01
C HIS A 124 22.27 -9.61 -0.48
N PRO A 125 22.96 -10.64 0.04
CA PRO A 125 23.06 -10.92 1.49
C PRO A 125 23.78 -9.84 2.29
N GLN A 126 24.31 -8.81 1.63
CA GLN A 126 24.89 -7.63 2.27
C GLN A 126 23.82 -6.64 2.78
N ILE A 127 22.54 -6.84 2.43
CA ILE A 127 21.41 -6.07 2.95
C ILE A 127 20.85 -6.82 4.16
N HIS A 128 20.79 -6.14 5.30
CA HIS A 128 20.30 -6.74 6.54
C HIS A 128 18.81 -6.49 6.66
N ILE A 129 17.98 -7.51 6.51
CA ILE A 129 16.52 -7.38 6.65
C ILE A 129 16.15 -7.35 8.13
N ILE A 130 15.31 -6.36 8.50
CA ILE A 130 14.71 -6.22 9.84
C ILE A 130 13.19 -6.28 9.68
N ASP A 131 12.56 -7.22 10.39
CA ASP A 131 11.11 -7.36 10.38
C ASP A 131 10.43 -6.20 11.14
N THR A 132 9.43 -5.60 10.50
CA THR A 132 8.46 -4.68 11.10
C THR A 132 7.25 -5.44 11.65
N PRO A 133 6.25 -4.77 12.26
CA PRO A 133 4.91 -5.35 12.37
C PRO A 133 4.38 -5.81 11.01
N GLN A 134 3.46 -6.81 11.03
CA GLN A 134 2.88 -7.41 9.82
C GLN A 134 2.21 -6.40 8.88
N TYR A 135 1.62 -5.35 9.44
CA TYR A 135 1.03 -4.24 8.71
C TYR A 135 1.66 -2.94 9.18
N TYR A 136 1.88 -2.01 8.25
CA TYR A 136 2.44 -0.72 8.60
C TYR A 136 1.38 0.19 9.23
N ASP A 137 1.84 0.94 10.21
CA ASP A 137 1.18 2.10 10.78
C ASP A 137 2.19 3.24 10.97
N MET A 138 1.76 4.37 11.52
CA MET A 138 2.65 5.53 11.70
C MET A 138 3.83 5.27 12.64
N SER A 139 3.78 4.25 13.51
CA SER A 139 4.90 3.91 14.39
C SER A 139 6.12 3.43 13.61
N VAL A 140 5.92 2.71 12.50
CA VAL A 140 6.97 2.24 11.60
C VAL A 140 7.67 3.42 10.92
N PHE A 141 6.91 4.40 10.43
CA PHE A 141 7.46 5.61 9.81
C PHE A 141 8.19 6.49 10.84
N ASN A 142 7.62 6.67 12.04
CA ASN A 142 8.25 7.38 13.14
C ASN A 142 9.59 6.74 13.55
N HIS A 143 9.65 5.41 13.61
CA HIS A 143 10.89 4.68 13.91
C HIS A 143 11.96 4.94 12.84
N CYS A 144 11.61 4.79 11.57
CA CYS A 144 12.53 5.08 10.45
C CYS A 144 13.03 6.54 10.47
N ALA A 145 12.18 7.50 10.83
CA ALA A 145 12.55 8.92 10.91
C ALA A 145 13.56 9.21 12.04
N GLN A 146 13.68 8.34 13.03
CA GLN A 146 14.54 8.47 14.22
C GLN A 146 15.81 7.62 14.15
N THR A 147 15.94 6.75 13.15
CA THR A 147 17.07 5.83 12.99
C THR A 147 17.80 6.03 11.66
N ASP A 148 18.89 5.29 11.44
CA ASP A 148 19.56 5.19 10.14
C ASP A 148 19.08 3.97 9.32
N ASP A 149 18.00 3.32 9.77
CA ASP A 149 17.40 2.21 9.02
C ASP A 149 16.71 2.71 7.74
N VAL A 150 16.67 1.85 6.74
CA VAL A 150 15.99 2.07 5.47
C VAL A 150 14.65 1.36 5.52
N LEU A 151 13.55 2.03 5.20
CA LEU A 151 12.21 1.45 5.20
C LEU A 151 11.81 1.04 3.77
N LEU A 152 11.46 -0.23 3.54
CA LEU A 152 10.77 -0.62 2.31
C LEU A 152 9.39 0.02 2.28
N THR A 153 9.13 0.83 1.26
CA THR A 153 7.90 1.63 1.12
C THR A 153 7.34 1.51 -0.30
N ILE A 154 6.37 2.34 -0.62
CA ILE A 154 5.78 2.46 -1.97
C ILE A 154 5.70 3.93 -2.39
N GLU A 155 5.66 4.17 -3.70
CA GLU A 155 5.71 5.52 -4.25
C GLU A 155 4.57 6.44 -3.78
N CYS A 156 3.37 5.91 -3.51
CA CYS A 156 2.23 6.70 -3.05
C CYS A 156 2.36 7.15 -1.58
N TRP A 157 3.30 6.60 -0.81
CA TRP A 157 3.56 7.00 0.57
C TRP A 157 4.66 8.07 0.71
N ARG A 158 5.04 8.70 -0.40
CA ARG A 158 6.12 9.70 -0.43
C ARG A 158 5.93 10.83 0.58
N ASP A 159 4.70 11.27 0.77
CA ASP A 159 4.35 12.43 1.60
C ASP A 159 3.71 12.04 2.95
N VAL A 160 3.78 10.75 3.32
CA VAL A 160 3.19 10.24 4.57
C VAL A 160 3.87 10.80 5.81
N HIS A 161 5.20 10.96 5.76
CA HIS A 161 5.96 11.44 6.91
C HIS A 161 6.94 12.57 6.50
N PRO A 162 6.85 13.78 7.11
CA PRO A 162 7.61 14.96 6.66
C PRO A 162 9.13 14.86 6.85
N LEU A 163 9.62 13.97 7.74
CA LEU A 163 11.04 13.76 7.98
C LEU A 163 11.63 12.60 7.18
N LEU A 164 10.86 11.99 6.28
CA LEU A 164 11.34 10.91 5.41
C LEU A 164 11.44 11.38 3.95
N VAL A 165 12.42 10.81 3.25
CA VAL A 165 12.62 10.98 1.81
C VAL A 165 12.39 9.62 1.16
N THR A 166 11.37 9.51 0.30
CA THR A 166 11.09 8.30 -0.48
C THR A 166 11.88 8.33 -1.78
N ILE A 167 12.67 7.29 -2.00
CA ILE A 167 13.62 7.20 -3.11
C ILE A 167 13.31 5.94 -3.92
N PRO A 168 13.11 6.03 -5.26
CA PRO A 168 12.98 4.87 -6.11
C PRO A 168 14.28 4.07 -6.17
N VAL A 169 14.15 2.75 -6.24
CA VAL A 169 15.27 1.83 -6.41
C VAL A 169 15.20 1.19 -7.80
N ASP A 170 16.34 0.84 -8.35
CA ASP A 170 16.49 0.20 -9.67
C ASP A 170 16.20 -1.31 -9.58
N TRP A 171 14.92 -1.63 -9.30
CA TRP A 171 14.33 -2.96 -9.27
C TRP A 171 12.90 -2.94 -9.83
N ASP A 172 12.35 -4.09 -10.18
CA ASP A 172 11.04 -4.20 -10.82
C ASP A 172 9.94 -4.67 -9.86
N TYR A 173 10.07 -4.38 -8.55
CA TYR A 173 9.04 -4.76 -7.60
C TYR A 173 7.91 -3.74 -7.57
N THR A 174 6.69 -4.25 -7.72
CA THR A 174 5.45 -3.48 -7.63
C THR A 174 4.48 -4.16 -6.69
N ILE A 175 3.51 -3.42 -6.17
CA ILE A 175 2.40 -3.95 -5.38
C ILE A 175 1.07 -3.51 -5.99
N PRO A 176 0.07 -4.39 -6.12
CA PRO A 176 -1.23 -3.99 -6.62
C PRO A 176 -1.94 -3.03 -5.67
N TYR A 177 -2.67 -2.06 -6.25
CA TYR A 177 -3.64 -1.25 -5.53
C TYR A 177 -5.00 -1.33 -6.22
N GLY A 178 -6.06 -1.12 -5.46
CA GLY A 178 -7.41 -1.20 -6.01
C GLY A 178 -8.50 -0.98 -4.98
N ILE A 179 -9.66 -1.51 -5.31
CA ILE A 179 -10.87 -1.43 -4.51
C ILE A 179 -11.04 -2.74 -3.75
N LEU A 180 -11.12 -2.64 -2.41
CA LEU A 180 -11.54 -3.74 -1.55
C LEU A 180 -13.02 -3.54 -1.22
N TYR A 181 -13.80 -4.60 -1.28
CA TYR A 181 -15.24 -4.60 -1.00
C TYR A 181 -15.68 -5.93 -0.37
N ASP A 182 -16.86 -5.95 0.24
CA ASP A 182 -17.38 -7.11 0.97
C ASP A 182 -17.42 -8.37 0.10
N VAL A 183 -17.33 -9.53 0.73
CA VAL A 183 -17.51 -10.85 0.08
C VAL A 183 -18.96 -11.10 -0.37
N HIS A 184 -19.92 -10.39 0.23
CA HIS A 184 -21.35 -10.41 -0.13
C HIS A 184 -21.86 -8.99 -0.41
N PRO A 185 -21.36 -8.33 -1.47
CA PRO A 185 -21.67 -6.93 -1.70
C PRO A 185 -23.14 -6.74 -2.12
N PRO A 186 -23.78 -5.61 -1.75
CA PRO A 186 -25.09 -5.23 -2.27
C PRO A 186 -25.08 -5.05 -3.80
N GLU A 187 -26.27 -5.08 -4.41
CA GLU A 187 -26.44 -5.02 -5.88
C GLU A 187 -25.84 -3.75 -6.49
N ASP A 188 -26.04 -2.60 -5.84
CA ASP A 188 -25.53 -1.30 -6.27
C ASP A 188 -23.99 -1.23 -6.21
N VAL A 189 -23.38 -1.85 -5.21
CA VAL A 189 -21.93 -2.01 -5.12
C VAL A 189 -21.41 -2.85 -6.29
N MET A 190 -22.09 -3.95 -6.62
CA MET A 190 -21.72 -4.80 -7.75
C MET A 190 -21.87 -4.08 -9.08
N GLU A 191 -22.94 -3.29 -9.28
CA GLU A 191 -23.11 -2.47 -10.49
C GLU A 191 -21.94 -1.53 -10.70
N LEU A 192 -21.49 -0.85 -9.64
CA LEU A 192 -20.32 0.02 -9.70
C LEU A 192 -19.04 -0.76 -10.04
N ILE A 193 -18.81 -1.90 -9.41
CA ILE A 193 -17.64 -2.76 -9.67
C ILE A 193 -17.60 -3.20 -11.13
N GLU A 194 -18.73 -3.66 -11.70
CA GLU A 194 -18.80 -4.07 -13.11
C GLU A 194 -18.58 -2.91 -14.07
N LEU A 195 -19.09 -1.71 -13.76
CA LEU A 195 -18.81 -0.52 -14.57
C LEU A 195 -17.32 -0.13 -14.53
N VAL A 196 -16.70 -0.18 -13.36
CA VAL A 196 -15.24 0.05 -13.22
C VAL A 196 -14.46 -0.95 -14.06
N LYS A 197 -14.81 -2.25 -14.01
CA LYS A 197 -14.17 -3.28 -14.85
C LYS A 197 -14.30 -2.97 -16.33
N ALA A 198 -15.49 -2.56 -16.78
CA ALA A 198 -15.73 -2.23 -18.18
C ALA A 198 -14.91 -1.02 -18.67
N GLN A 199 -14.68 -0.03 -17.81
CA GLN A 199 -13.84 1.13 -18.13
C GLN A 199 -12.34 0.81 -18.19
N MET A 200 -11.88 -0.21 -17.44
CA MET A 200 -10.46 -0.62 -17.44
C MET A 200 -10.09 -1.45 -18.68
N GLN A 201 -11.08 -1.94 -19.44
CA GLN A 201 -10.87 -2.73 -20.65
C GLN A 201 -10.83 -1.88 -21.94
N GLN A 202 -11.07 -0.57 -21.83
CA GLN A 202 -11.02 0.40 -22.93
C GLN A 202 -9.65 1.11 -22.99
#